data_1434cd9b045aa0b00067834714002732
#
_entry.id   1434cd9b045aa0b00067834714002732
#
_cell.length_a   1.000
_cell.length_b   1.000
_cell.length_c   1.000
_cell.angle_alpha   90.00
_cell.angle_beta   90.00
_cell.angle_gamma   90.00
#
_symmetry.space_group_name_H-M   'P 1'
#
loop_
_entity.id
_entity.type
_entity.pdbx_description
1 polymer ?
#
loop_
_entity_poly.entity_id
_entity_poly.type
_entity_poly.pdbx_seq_one_letter_code
_entity_poly.pdbx_strand_id
1 'polypeptide(L)'
;MLTLQTQIVLSSLEDILRDQKTEPTPTGYFAGLLALLGRATPSSGVNKELATSVVYLLDVVTPYAPQPLLQSKFSQILTSLAPALTLPDADAPLLRPSIGCLESLLVAQDSAAWELGQTQIGPRRAVAGLLNLAVDHRPKIRKRAQDAITKVLKNPPPSVSLDHPAADMCAETALKSLSELAARSIQAKKQKKSETTEHEPALIHSLQLVKTVASASGGWPSKKIEALCEVLLNISKSTNEYMTMAAFEVFEIIFEGMADQVSSSKLPRLLEVISELRPSQNDSQLLPPWIAVLSRGYDVAAQIEPEETFQKLPELFNLISGFLASSSHNIRVSASECLVSFMANCVPDSVLLEPSIFDEKILEKLAKAAMELLSVKYQAAWMETFNVMGAMFDGLRWRADPILIDVVKTIGELRGNESFTGKKEANEIIGKAIRAMGPESVLRILPLNLAKPKAGQPGRAWMLPVLRDYVSNTSLQHFRTEFVPLSEVMFAKVLAHGESEKTMEIKLFETVVQQTWAIFPGYCDLPLD
;
A
#
# COMPACT_ATOMS: atom_id res chain seq x y z
N MET A 1 -26.73 -8.73 -22.91
CA MET A 1 -27.91 -8.93 -23.77
C MET A 1 -28.92 -7.86 -23.40
N LEU A 2 -29.38 -7.06 -24.37
CA LEU A 2 -30.46 -6.11 -24.19
C LEU A 2 -31.74 -6.88 -23.92
N THR A 3 -32.57 -6.44 -22.98
CA THR A 3 -33.87 -7.02 -22.74
C THR A 3 -34.79 -6.74 -23.96
N LEU A 4 -35.81 -7.55 -24.18
CA LEU A 4 -36.78 -7.35 -25.28
C LEU A 4 -37.37 -5.93 -25.22
N GLN A 5 -37.72 -5.46 -24.02
CA GLN A 5 -38.26 -4.12 -23.79
C GLN A 5 -37.27 -3.00 -24.21
N THR A 6 -35.99 -3.17 -23.89
CA THR A 6 -34.96 -2.20 -24.28
C THR A 6 -34.78 -2.14 -25.80
N GLN A 7 -34.89 -3.27 -26.49
CA GLN A 7 -34.85 -3.33 -27.96
C GLN A 7 -36.05 -2.63 -28.58
N ILE A 8 -37.25 -2.81 -28.03
CA ILE A 8 -38.47 -2.13 -28.48
C ILE A 8 -38.35 -0.60 -28.33
N VAL A 9 -37.84 -0.16 -27.16
CA VAL A 9 -37.63 1.27 -26.90
C VAL A 9 -36.62 1.86 -27.90
N LEU A 10 -35.52 1.17 -28.16
CA LEU A 10 -34.49 1.63 -29.11
C LEU A 10 -35.06 1.71 -30.53
N SER A 11 -35.75 0.65 -30.99
CA SER A 11 -36.36 0.63 -32.33
C SER A 11 -37.40 1.75 -32.50
N SER A 12 -38.26 1.95 -31.50
CA SER A 12 -39.26 3.02 -31.53
C SER A 12 -38.63 4.41 -31.58
N LEU A 13 -37.50 4.60 -30.87
CA LEU A 13 -36.75 5.84 -30.90
C LEU A 13 -36.09 6.10 -32.26
N GLU A 14 -35.52 5.07 -32.87
CA GLU A 14 -34.93 5.16 -34.21
C GLU A 14 -35.98 5.49 -35.28
N ASP A 15 -37.20 4.93 -35.18
CA ASP A 15 -38.33 5.24 -36.06
C ASP A 15 -38.76 6.72 -35.90
N ILE A 16 -38.85 7.21 -34.66
CA ILE A 16 -39.15 8.64 -34.38
C ILE A 16 -38.09 9.57 -34.97
N LEU A 17 -36.79 9.26 -34.78
CA LEU A 17 -35.71 10.05 -35.34
C LEU A 17 -35.73 10.08 -36.86
N ARG A 18 -36.07 8.95 -37.49
CA ARG A 18 -36.22 8.82 -38.96
C ARG A 18 -37.38 9.65 -39.46
N ASP A 19 -38.55 9.60 -38.82
CA ASP A 19 -39.74 10.36 -39.17
C ASP A 19 -39.52 11.87 -39.05
N GLN A 20 -38.74 12.29 -38.02
CA GLN A 20 -38.36 13.67 -37.82
C GLN A 20 -37.21 14.14 -38.73
N LYS A 21 -36.67 13.26 -39.58
CA LYS A 21 -35.49 13.49 -40.41
C LYS A 21 -34.27 14.00 -39.62
N THR A 22 -34.19 13.54 -38.36
CA THR A 22 -33.06 13.85 -37.45
C THR A 22 -31.97 12.83 -37.69
N GLU A 23 -30.71 13.30 -37.83
CA GLU A 23 -29.58 12.38 -37.94
C GLU A 23 -29.40 11.56 -36.66
N PRO A 24 -29.01 10.29 -36.78
CA PRO A 24 -28.77 9.39 -35.61
C PRO A 24 -27.45 9.77 -34.93
N THR A 25 -27.44 10.91 -34.24
CA THR A 25 -26.32 11.42 -33.47
C THR A 25 -26.52 11.14 -31.99
N PRO A 26 -25.46 11.11 -31.16
CA PRO A 26 -25.59 10.99 -29.71
C PRO A 26 -26.53 12.04 -29.11
N THR A 27 -26.53 13.26 -29.64
CA THR A 27 -27.44 14.35 -29.23
C THR A 27 -28.89 14.03 -29.53
N GLY A 28 -29.19 13.48 -30.73
CA GLY A 28 -30.54 13.09 -31.12
C GLY A 28 -31.08 11.96 -30.25
N TYR A 29 -30.29 10.92 -30.03
CA TYR A 29 -30.64 9.82 -29.11
C TYR A 29 -30.84 10.33 -27.68
N PHE A 30 -29.95 11.15 -27.18
CA PHE A 30 -30.04 11.73 -25.84
C PHE A 30 -31.33 12.54 -25.64
N ALA A 31 -31.65 13.42 -26.56
CA ALA A 31 -32.86 14.26 -26.50
C ALA A 31 -34.14 13.42 -26.55
N GLY A 32 -34.19 12.42 -27.45
CA GLY A 32 -35.33 11.51 -27.57
C GLY A 32 -35.53 10.63 -26.34
N LEU A 33 -34.45 10.08 -25.79
CA LEU A 33 -34.47 9.29 -24.57
C LEU A 33 -34.90 10.13 -23.34
N LEU A 34 -34.43 11.37 -23.26
CA LEU A 34 -34.83 12.28 -22.17
C LEU A 34 -36.33 12.59 -22.22
N ALA A 35 -36.88 12.81 -23.42
CA ALA A 35 -38.33 13.00 -23.61
C ALA A 35 -39.13 11.74 -23.23
N LEU A 36 -38.63 10.55 -23.58
CA LEU A 36 -39.24 9.26 -23.19
C LEU A 36 -39.16 9.06 -21.67
N LEU A 37 -38.07 9.44 -21.02
CA LEU A 37 -37.94 9.39 -19.56
C LEU A 37 -39.00 10.26 -18.88
N GLY A 38 -39.24 11.48 -19.37
CA GLY A 38 -40.31 12.34 -18.87
C GLY A 38 -41.70 11.72 -18.99
N ARG A 39 -41.95 10.92 -20.03
CA ARG A 39 -43.21 10.16 -20.19
C ARG A 39 -43.28 8.94 -19.26
N ALA A 40 -42.14 8.31 -18.98
CA ALA A 40 -42.04 7.16 -18.10
C ALA A 40 -42.17 7.55 -16.61
N THR A 41 -41.93 8.81 -16.27
CA THR A 41 -41.94 9.35 -14.91
C THR A 41 -42.93 10.52 -14.75
N PRO A 42 -44.23 10.34 -15.07
CA PRO A 42 -45.22 11.40 -14.86
C PRO A 42 -45.48 11.62 -13.36
N SER A 43 -46.06 12.76 -13.03
CA SER A 43 -46.40 13.10 -11.63
C SER A 43 -47.39 12.08 -10.99
N SER A 44 -48.10 11.31 -11.78
CA SER A 44 -49.03 10.27 -11.34
C SER A 44 -48.41 8.94 -10.96
N GLY A 45 -47.11 8.75 -11.21
CA GLY A 45 -46.38 7.52 -10.86
C GLY A 45 -45.32 7.18 -11.89
N VAL A 46 -44.38 6.29 -11.52
CA VAL A 46 -43.29 5.85 -12.38
C VAL A 46 -43.60 4.51 -13.04
N ASN A 47 -43.52 4.47 -14.37
CA ASN A 47 -43.54 3.22 -15.11
C ASN A 47 -42.12 2.59 -15.05
N LYS A 48 -41.94 1.66 -14.11
CA LYS A 48 -40.60 1.09 -13.83
C LYS A 48 -39.98 0.38 -15.04
N GLU A 49 -40.77 -0.39 -15.82
CA GLU A 49 -40.23 -1.14 -16.95
C GLU A 49 -39.73 -0.22 -18.06
N LEU A 50 -40.54 0.77 -18.41
CA LEU A 50 -40.18 1.75 -19.42
C LEU A 50 -38.99 2.60 -18.94
N ALA A 51 -39.05 3.11 -17.69
CA ALA A 51 -38.00 3.90 -17.10
C ALA A 51 -36.65 3.15 -17.06
N THR A 52 -36.67 1.86 -16.67
CA THR A 52 -35.45 1.02 -16.63
C THR A 52 -34.83 0.89 -18.03
N SER A 53 -35.60 0.65 -19.05
CA SER A 53 -35.10 0.54 -20.42
C SER A 53 -34.55 1.88 -20.95
N VAL A 54 -35.23 2.97 -20.64
CA VAL A 54 -34.84 4.31 -21.07
C VAL A 54 -33.54 4.75 -20.37
N VAL A 55 -33.43 4.59 -19.05
CA VAL A 55 -32.22 4.99 -18.32
C VAL A 55 -31.02 4.14 -18.67
N TYR A 56 -31.23 2.84 -19.01
CA TYR A 56 -30.15 2.00 -19.51
C TYR A 56 -29.54 2.56 -20.80
N LEU A 57 -30.38 2.94 -21.75
CA LEU A 57 -29.93 3.54 -23.01
C LEU A 57 -29.33 4.95 -22.78
N LEU A 58 -29.91 5.73 -21.86
CA LEU A 58 -29.35 7.03 -21.48
C LEU A 58 -27.95 6.91 -20.88
N ASP A 59 -27.72 5.94 -20.01
CA ASP A 59 -26.39 5.70 -19.43
C ASP A 59 -25.33 5.43 -20.50
N VAL A 60 -25.71 4.68 -21.53
CA VAL A 60 -24.83 4.41 -22.69
C VAL A 60 -24.55 5.65 -23.52
N VAL A 61 -25.54 6.52 -23.73
CA VAL A 61 -25.45 7.67 -24.66
C VAL A 61 -24.92 8.94 -23.98
N THR A 62 -25.22 9.15 -22.71
CA THR A 62 -24.87 10.41 -21.99
C THR A 62 -23.39 10.75 -22.06
N PRO A 63 -22.43 9.82 -21.93
CA PRO A 63 -21.00 10.14 -22.06
C PRO A 63 -20.59 10.75 -23.40
N TYR A 64 -21.40 10.50 -24.44
CA TYR A 64 -21.14 10.99 -25.80
C TYR A 64 -21.95 12.26 -26.14
N ALA A 65 -22.81 12.71 -25.23
CA ALA A 65 -23.54 13.95 -25.40
C ALA A 65 -22.59 15.16 -25.28
N PRO A 66 -22.79 16.22 -26.10
CA PRO A 66 -21.94 17.42 -26.03
C PRO A 66 -21.94 18.06 -24.64
N GLN A 67 -20.78 18.37 -24.11
CA GLN A 67 -20.63 19.00 -22.79
C GLN A 67 -21.45 20.30 -22.65
N PRO A 68 -21.49 21.23 -23.62
CA PRO A 68 -22.33 22.44 -23.53
C PRO A 68 -23.82 22.13 -23.36
N LEU A 69 -24.30 21.03 -23.97
CA LEU A 69 -25.70 20.60 -23.82
C LEU A 69 -25.96 20.13 -22.38
N LEU A 70 -25.08 19.31 -21.83
CA LEU A 70 -25.20 18.81 -20.45
C LEU A 70 -25.09 19.95 -19.42
N GLN A 71 -24.31 20.98 -19.69
CA GLN A 71 -24.20 22.17 -18.86
C GLN A 71 -25.47 23.03 -18.93
N SER A 72 -25.89 23.42 -20.13
CA SER A 72 -27.03 24.34 -20.34
C SER A 72 -28.38 23.75 -19.93
N LYS A 73 -28.52 22.42 -20.00
CA LYS A 73 -29.75 21.69 -19.69
C LYS A 73 -29.70 20.90 -18.37
N PHE A 74 -28.69 21.18 -17.54
CA PHE A 74 -28.47 20.44 -16.29
C PHE A 74 -29.73 20.31 -15.44
N SER A 75 -30.41 21.44 -15.14
CA SER A 75 -31.60 21.45 -14.30
C SER A 75 -32.74 20.61 -14.89
N GLN A 76 -32.94 20.68 -16.20
CA GLN A 76 -33.97 19.91 -16.90
C GLN A 76 -33.66 18.41 -16.86
N ILE A 77 -32.40 18.02 -17.12
CA ILE A 77 -31.95 16.64 -17.12
C ILE A 77 -32.07 16.04 -15.71
N LEU A 78 -31.59 16.77 -14.69
CA LEU A 78 -31.67 16.35 -13.31
C LEU A 78 -33.13 16.17 -12.85
N THR A 79 -34.02 17.08 -13.22
CA THR A 79 -35.45 17.00 -12.91
C THR A 79 -36.10 15.76 -13.54
N SER A 80 -35.67 15.38 -14.75
CA SER A 80 -36.15 14.17 -15.42
C SER A 80 -35.62 12.88 -14.81
N LEU A 81 -34.36 12.89 -14.29
CA LEU A 81 -33.73 11.74 -13.64
C LEU A 81 -34.17 11.55 -12.17
N ALA A 82 -34.51 12.63 -11.49
CA ALA A 82 -34.79 12.61 -10.06
C ALA A 82 -35.89 11.60 -9.66
N PRO A 83 -37.01 11.46 -10.38
CA PRO A 83 -38.04 10.46 -10.03
C PRO A 83 -37.51 9.01 -10.04
N ALA A 84 -36.63 8.67 -10.97
CA ALA A 84 -36.01 7.35 -11.03
C ALA A 84 -35.03 7.10 -9.88
N LEU A 85 -34.29 8.14 -9.47
CA LEU A 85 -33.30 8.07 -8.38
C LEU A 85 -33.92 8.07 -6.98
N THR A 86 -35.09 8.70 -6.82
CA THR A 86 -35.75 8.88 -5.52
C THR A 86 -36.91 7.91 -5.28
N LEU A 87 -37.23 7.05 -6.23
CA LEU A 87 -38.30 6.07 -6.09
C LEU A 87 -37.98 5.09 -4.95
N PRO A 88 -38.85 4.98 -3.91
CA PRO A 88 -38.56 4.16 -2.72
C PRO A 88 -38.31 2.67 -3.04
N ASP A 89 -39.05 2.12 -4.00
CA ASP A 89 -38.97 0.72 -4.39
C ASP A 89 -38.12 0.52 -5.67
N ALA A 90 -37.25 1.46 -6.01
CA ALA A 90 -36.41 1.33 -7.18
C ALA A 90 -35.42 0.18 -7.00
N ASP A 91 -35.35 -0.68 -7.99
CA ASP A 91 -34.44 -1.81 -8.03
C ASP A 91 -33.07 -1.45 -8.66
N ALA A 92 -32.12 -2.36 -8.59
CA ALA A 92 -30.77 -2.13 -9.10
C ALA A 92 -30.73 -1.89 -10.64
N PRO A 93 -31.53 -2.56 -11.49
CA PRO A 93 -31.60 -2.27 -12.92
C PRO A 93 -32.05 -0.84 -13.26
N LEU A 94 -32.88 -0.21 -12.43
CA LEU A 94 -33.28 1.18 -12.59
C LEU A 94 -32.25 2.15 -12.01
N LEU A 95 -31.78 1.91 -10.78
CA LEU A 95 -30.90 2.85 -10.07
C LEU A 95 -29.48 2.92 -10.64
N ARG A 96 -28.89 1.78 -11.00
CA ARG A 96 -27.48 1.76 -11.45
C ARG A 96 -27.26 2.58 -12.73
N PRO A 97 -28.04 2.42 -13.81
CA PRO A 97 -27.93 3.28 -14.99
C PRO A 97 -28.29 4.73 -14.70
N SER A 98 -29.28 5.00 -13.82
CA SER A 98 -29.62 6.36 -13.41
C SER A 98 -28.46 7.07 -12.71
N ILE A 99 -27.72 6.34 -11.87
CA ILE A 99 -26.47 6.83 -11.25
C ILE A 99 -25.41 7.09 -12.32
N GLY A 100 -25.28 6.23 -13.34
CA GLY A 100 -24.35 6.42 -14.44
C GLY A 100 -24.64 7.66 -15.29
N CYS A 101 -25.90 7.92 -15.58
CA CYS A 101 -26.33 9.16 -16.23
C CYS A 101 -25.97 10.39 -15.37
N LEU A 102 -26.24 10.33 -14.08
CA LEU A 102 -25.95 11.41 -13.14
C LEU A 102 -24.44 11.67 -13.02
N GLU A 103 -23.64 10.63 -12.98
CA GLU A 103 -22.17 10.70 -12.99
C GLU A 103 -21.67 11.49 -14.22
N SER A 104 -22.09 11.11 -15.41
CA SER A 104 -21.70 11.77 -16.65
C SER A 104 -22.16 13.22 -16.70
N LEU A 105 -23.36 13.49 -16.20
CA LEU A 105 -23.93 14.83 -16.11
C LEU A 105 -23.10 15.72 -15.13
N LEU A 106 -22.68 15.19 -14.00
CA LEU A 106 -21.89 15.92 -13.00
C LEU A 106 -20.47 16.19 -13.45
N VAL A 107 -19.82 15.23 -14.10
CA VAL A 107 -18.47 15.39 -14.65
C VAL A 107 -18.42 16.49 -15.72
N ALA A 108 -19.50 16.69 -16.45
CA ALA A 108 -19.58 17.68 -17.52
C ALA A 108 -19.74 19.14 -17.02
N GLN A 109 -20.03 19.37 -15.72
CA GLN A 109 -20.35 20.70 -15.19
C GLN A 109 -19.12 21.60 -15.04
N ASP A 110 -19.32 22.90 -15.21
CA ASP A 110 -18.29 23.92 -15.03
C ASP A 110 -18.20 24.43 -13.59
N SER A 111 -17.20 25.26 -13.31
CA SER A 111 -16.98 25.84 -11.97
C SER A 111 -18.17 26.69 -11.49
N ALA A 112 -18.82 27.42 -12.39
CA ALA A 112 -19.95 28.29 -12.03
C ALA A 112 -21.16 27.48 -11.56
N ALA A 113 -21.43 26.33 -12.17
CA ALA A 113 -22.50 25.43 -11.75
C ALA A 113 -22.24 24.87 -10.33
N TRP A 114 -20.98 24.60 -9.98
CA TRP A 114 -20.60 24.09 -8.68
C TRP A 114 -20.66 25.14 -7.54
N GLU A 115 -20.77 26.43 -7.85
CA GLU A 115 -20.98 27.50 -6.86
C GLU A 115 -22.41 27.54 -6.33
N LEU A 116 -23.38 26.96 -7.05
CA LEU A 116 -24.78 26.90 -6.61
C LEU A 116 -24.91 26.12 -5.29
N GLY A 117 -25.63 26.70 -4.33
CA GLY A 117 -25.88 26.09 -3.02
C GLY A 117 -26.68 24.79 -3.12
N GLN A 118 -26.66 23.97 -2.06
CA GLN A 118 -27.40 22.70 -1.99
C GLN A 118 -28.92 22.86 -2.07
N THR A 119 -29.44 24.00 -1.72
CA THR A 119 -30.88 24.31 -1.80
C THR A 119 -31.36 24.60 -3.22
N GLN A 120 -30.46 24.94 -4.10
CA GLN A 120 -30.72 25.18 -5.52
C GLN A 120 -30.62 23.91 -6.33
N ILE A 121 -31.29 23.85 -7.49
CA ILE A 121 -31.16 22.74 -8.43
C ILE A 121 -29.81 22.85 -9.14
N GLY A 122 -28.81 22.23 -8.54
CA GLY A 122 -27.42 22.28 -9.01
C GLY A 122 -26.64 20.99 -8.70
N PRO A 123 -25.37 20.94 -9.13
CA PRO A 123 -24.53 19.75 -8.96
C PRO A 123 -24.37 19.32 -7.50
N ARG A 124 -24.24 20.26 -6.56
CA ARG A 124 -24.09 19.94 -5.13
C ARG A 124 -25.29 19.20 -4.56
N ARG A 125 -26.52 19.58 -4.98
CA ARG A 125 -27.75 18.87 -4.59
C ARG A 125 -27.78 17.45 -5.14
N ALA A 126 -27.34 17.26 -6.36
CA ALA A 126 -27.25 15.95 -6.98
C ALA A 126 -26.22 15.05 -6.29
N VAL A 127 -25.06 15.59 -5.93
CA VAL A 127 -24.03 14.88 -5.15
C VAL A 127 -24.55 14.48 -3.77
N ALA A 128 -25.34 15.32 -3.11
CA ALA A 128 -25.97 14.96 -1.83
C ALA A 128 -26.88 13.71 -1.98
N GLY A 129 -27.61 13.59 -3.08
CA GLY A 129 -28.37 12.39 -3.43
C GLY A 129 -27.48 11.16 -3.65
N LEU A 130 -26.36 11.32 -4.35
CA LEU A 130 -25.39 10.23 -4.54
C LEU A 130 -24.76 9.76 -3.21
N LEU A 131 -24.46 10.68 -2.30
CA LEU A 131 -23.91 10.33 -0.98
C LEU A 131 -24.87 9.48 -0.17
N ASN A 132 -26.18 9.73 -0.25
CA ASN A 132 -27.19 8.88 0.38
C ASN A 132 -27.22 7.46 -0.23
N LEU A 133 -27.07 7.34 -1.55
CA LEU A 133 -27.01 6.04 -2.24
C LEU A 133 -25.67 5.33 -1.97
N ALA A 134 -24.61 6.06 -1.67
CA ALA A 134 -23.28 5.50 -1.38
C ALA A 134 -23.19 4.78 -0.02
N VAL A 135 -24.19 4.92 0.83
CA VAL A 135 -24.36 4.17 2.09
C VAL A 135 -25.57 3.23 2.06
N ASP A 136 -26.20 3.02 0.91
CA ASP A 136 -27.35 2.13 0.73
C ASP A 136 -27.04 0.70 1.21
N HIS A 137 -28.02 0.05 1.82
CA HIS A 137 -27.88 -1.33 2.31
C HIS A 137 -27.61 -2.33 1.19
N ARG A 138 -28.04 -2.03 -0.04
CA ARG A 138 -27.88 -2.91 -1.22
C ARG A 138 -26.47 -2.76 -1.82
N PRO A 139 -25.61 -3.79 -1.79
CA PRO A 139 -24.20 -3.68 -2.17
C PRO A 139 -23.96 -3.16 -3.59
N LYS A 140 -24.79 -3.59 -4.55
CA LYS A 140 -24.65 -3.20 -5.97
C LYS A 140 -24.93 -1.72 -6.21
N ILE A 141 -25.87 -1.14 -5.47
CA ILE A 141 -26.22 0.28 -5.55
C ILE A 141 -25.15 1.09 -4.83
N ARG A 142 -24.82 0.72 -3.61
CA ARG A 142 -23.77 1.37 -2.80
C ARG A 142 -22.47 1.47 -3.57
N LYS A 143 -21.99 0.35 -4.13
CA LYS A 143 -20.75 0.34 -4.91
C LYS A 143 -20.84 1.26 -6.13
N ARG A 144 -21.93 1.19 -6.90
CA ARG A 144 -22.09 2.05 -8.10
C ARG A 144 -22.11 3.54 -7.74
N ALA A 145 -22.74 3.92 -6.63
CA ALA A 145 -22.76 5.30 -6.15
C ALA A 145 -21.38 5.75 -5.67
N GLN A 146 -20.63 4.90 -4.98
CA GLN A 146 -19.24 5.17 -4.56
C GLN A 146 -18.32 5.35 -5.78
N ASP A 147 -18.43 4.49 -6.79
CA ASP A 147 -17.67 4.61 -8.04
C ASP A 147 -17.99 5.93 -8.77
N ALA A 148 -19.26 6.34 -8.77
CA ALA A 148 -19.70 7.62 -9.36
C ALA A 148 -19.09 8.82 -8.60
N ILE A 149 -19.14 8.83 -7.28
CA ILE A 149 -18.52 9.88 -6.45
C ILE A 149 -17.03 9.95 -6.73
N THR A 150 -16.35 8.81 -6.75
CA THR A 150 -14.91 8.75 -7.07
C THR A 150 -14.61 9.39 -8.43
N LYS A 151 -15.40 9.06 -9.45
CA LYS A 151 -15.19 9.59 -10.79
C LYS A 151 -15.46 11.09 -10.87
N VAL A 152 -16.52 11.57 -10.22
CA VAL A 152 -16.83 13.01 -10.15
C VAL A 152 -15.68 13.76 -9.47
N LEU A 153 -15.23 13.32 -8.30
CA LEU A 153 -14.19 14.00 -7.53
C LEU A 153 -12.80 13.97 -8.22
N LYS A 154 -12.51 12.93 -9.00
CA LYS A 154 -11.27 12.82 -9.79
C LYS A 154 -11.26 13.67 -11.07
N ASN A 155 -12.39 14.27 -11.43
CA ASN A 155 -12.53 15.11 -12.62
C ASN A 155 -13.00 16.52 -12.23
N PRO A 156 -12.18 17.31 -11.53
CA PRO A 156 -12.54 18.67 -11.18
C PRO A 156 -12.72 19.53 -12.43
N PRO A 157 -13.65 20.50 -12.40
CA PRO A 157 -13.77 21.46 -13.49
C PRO A 157 -12.49 22.30 -13.58
N PRO A 158 -12.17 22.88 -14.76
CA PRO A 158 -11.00 23.74 -14.90
C PRO A 158 -11.04 24.89 -13.89
N SER A 159 -10.10 24.90 -12.93
CA SER A 159 -9.97 25.93 -11.91
C SER A 159 -8.51 26.02 -11.43
N VAL A 160 -8.21 27.05 -10.65
CA VAL A 160 -6.89 27.21 -10.01
C VAL A 160 -6.67 26.19 -8.89
N SER A 161 -7.74 25.69 -8.29
CA SER A 161 -7.68 24.65 -7.25
C SER A 161 -7.59 23.26 -7.87
N LEU A 162 -6.72 22.41 -7.33
CA LEU A 162 -6.63 20.99 -7.68
C LEU A 162 -7.76 20.17 -7.07
N ASP A 163 -8.38 20.67 -5.98
CA ASP A 163 -9.48 20.01 -5.29
C ASP A 163 -10.81 20.25 -6.02
N HIS A 164 -11.61 19.20 -6.09
CA HIS A 164 -12.96 19.33 -6.64
C HIS A 164 -13.83 20.23 -5.75
N PRO A 165 -14.66 21.12 -6.32
CA PRO A 165 -15.51 22.01 -5.53
C PRO A 165 -16.48 21.29 -4.57
N ALA A 166 -16.81 20.03 -4.84
CA ALA A 166 -17.65 19.20 -3.97
C ALA A 166 -16.88 18.40 -2.92
N ALA A 167 -15.55 18.35 -2.96
CA ALA A 167 -14.74 17.52 -2.06
C ALA A 167 -14.99 17.83 -0.58
N ASP A 168 -15.02 19.10 -0.23
CA ASP A 168 -15.25 19.56 1.14
C ASP A 168 -16.64 19.19 1.66
N MET A 169 -17.67 19.31 0.83
CA MET A 169 -19.05 18.90 1.13
C MET A 169 -19.16 17.37 1.29
N CYS A 170 -18.52 16.61 0.42
CA CYS A 170 -18.50 15.15 0.49
C CYS A 170 -17.83 14.66 1.78
N ALA A 171 -16.68 15.23 2.12
CA ALA A 171 -15.96 14.93 3.34
C ALA A 171 -16.77 15.29 4.59
N GLU A 172 -17.41 16.45 4.64
CA GLU A 172 -18.25 16.88 5.75
C GLU A 172 -19.45 15.95 5.96
N THR A 173 -20.13 15.58 4.88
CA THR A 173 -21.26 14.66 4.95
C THR A 173 -20.82 13.28 5.42
N ALA A 174 -19.71 12.74 4.88
CA ALA A 174 -19.15 11.46 5.28
C ALA A 174 -18.72 11.46 6.75
N LEU A 175 -18.03 12.51 7.20
CA LEU A 175 -17.58 12.64 8.59
C LEU A 175 -18.76 12.76 9.57
N LYS A 176 -19.77 13.56 9.23
CA LYS A 176 -20.97 13.70 10.05
C LYS A 176 -21.71 12.38 10.21
N SER A 177 -21.93 11.66 9.11
CA SER A 177 -22.55 10.33 9.13
C SER A 177 -21.76 9.35 9.99
N LEU A 178 -20.44 9.31 9.83
CA LEU A 178 -19.55 8.45 10.61
C LEU A 178 -19.60 8.81 12.11
N SER A 179 -19.52 10.09 12.45
CA SER A 179 -19.54 10.56 13.84
C SER A 179 -20.85 10.22 14.54
N GLU A 180 -21.99 10.41 13.88
CA GLU A 180 -23.30 10.10 14.43
C GLU A 180 -23.47 8.59 14.67
N LEU A 181 -23.06 7.76 13.73
CA LEU A 181 -23.13 6.30 13.85
C LEU A 181 -22.17 5.77 14.92
N ALA A 182 -20.95 6.31 14.99
CA ALA A 182 -19.99 5.96 16.04
C ALA A 182 -20.51 6.32 17.44
N ALA A 183 -21.09 7.51 17.61
CA ALA A 183 -21.69 7.92 18.88
C ALA A 183 -22.85 7.01 19.30
N ARG A 184 -23.73 6.63 18.38
CA ARG A 184 -24.85 5.69 18.64
C ARG A 184 -24.33 4.31 19.05
N SER A 185 -23.30 3.79 18.38
CA SER A 185 -22.67 2.50 18.72
C SER A 185 -22.10 2.51 20.14
N ILE A 186 -21.42 3.59 20.54
CA ILE A 186 -20.86 3.74 21.90
C ILE A 186 -21.99 3.80 22.96
N GLN A 187 -23.06 4.53 22.68
CA GLN A 187 -24.20 4.65 23.62
C GLN A 187 -24.95 3.32 23.78
N ALA A 188 -25.17 2.58 22.70
CA ALA A 188 -25.79 1.26 22.73
C ALA A 188 -25.00 0.26 23.57
N LYS A 189 -23.68 0.26 23.46
CA LYS A 189 -22.79 -0.57 24.30
C LYS A 189 -22.89 -0.25 25.80
N LYS A 190 -23.00 1.03 26.15
CA LYS A 190 -23.16 1.45 27.57
C LYS A 190 -24.48 1.01 28.20
N GLN A 191 -25.52 0.86 27.39
CA GLN A 191 -26.87 0.50 27.87
C GLN A 191 -27.15 -1.01 27.89
N LYS A 192 -26.17 -1.87 27.59
CA LYS A 192 -26.31 -3.36 27.55
C LYS A 192 -27.52 -3.86 26.72
N LYS A 193 -28.00 -3.09 25.75
CA LYS A 193 -29.10 -3.52 24.88
C LYS A 193 -28.58 -4.37 23.73
N SER A 194 -29.25 -5.47 23.44
CA SER A 194 -28.90 -6.45 22.39
C SER A 194 -29.04 -5.94 20.94
N GLU A 195 -29.33 -4.67 20.76
CA GLU A 195 -29.49 -4.01 19.46
C GLU A 195 -28.16 -3.64 18.77
N THR A 196 -27.02 -4.09 19.31
CA THR A 196 -25.67 -3.77 18.81
C THR A 196 -25.39 -4.33 17.41
N THR A 197 -26.13 -5.32 16.94
CA THR A 197 -25.91 -5.95 15.63
C THR A 197 -26.45 -5.16 14.44
N GLU A 198 -27.45 -4.29 14.63
CA GLU A 198 -28.05 -3.54 13.52
C GLU A 198 -27.25 -2.30 13.10
N HIS A 199 -26.47 -1.71 14.03
CA HIS A 199 -25.71 -0.49 13.74
C HIS A 199 -24.32 -0.74 13.12
N GLU A 200 -23.76 -1.93 13.25
CA GLU A 200 -22.45 -2.27 12.73
C GLU A 200 -22.36 -2.21 11.19
N PRO A 201 -23.32 -2.77 10.42
CA PRO A 201 -23.30 -2.66 8.96
C PRO A 201 -23.36 -1.21 8.46
N ALA A 202 -24.17 -0.36 9.08
CA ALA A 202 -24.29 1.05 8.72
C ALA A 202 -22.98 1.81 8.98
N LEU A 203 -22.30 1.51 10.08
CA LEU A 203 -21.02 2.11 10.42
C LEU A 203 -19.92 1.67 9.45
N ILE A 204 -19.90 0.39 9.04
CA ILE A 204 -18.99 -0.12 8.01
C ILE A 204 -19.25 0.58 6.67
N HIS A 205 -20.51 0.75 6.27
CA HIS A 205 -20.86 1.46 5.04
C HIS A 205 -20.41 2.93 5.07
N SER A 206 -20.52 3.57 6.23
CA SER A 206 -20.05 4.94 6.43
C SER A 206 -18.52 5.05 6.37
N LEU A 207 -17.79 4.07 6.93
CA LEU A 207 -16.33 3.99 6.78
C LEU A 207 -15.91 3.77 5.33
N GLN A 208 -16.64 2.93 4.58
CA GLN A 208 -16.41 2.75 3.15
C GLN A 208 -16.62 4.05 2.36
N LEU A 209 -17.62 4.86 2.74
CA LEU A 209 -17.83 6.18 2.13
C LEU A 209 -16.66 7.12 2.44
N VAL A 210 -16.20 7.18 3.69
CA VAL A 210 -15.03 7.97 4.07
C VAL A 210 -13.80 7.55 3.26
N LYS A 211 -13.57 6.25 3.15
CA LYS A 211 -12.51 5.68 2.30
C LYS A 211 -12.62 6.13 0.85
N THR A 212 -13.83 6.08 0.28
CA THR A 212 -14.12 6.50 -1.10
C THR A 212 -13.78 7.97 -1.32
N VAL A 213 -14.23 8.85 -0.42
CA VAL A 213 -13.98 10.30 -0.51
C VAL A 213 -12.49 10.61 -0.35
N ALA A 214 -11.83 10.00 0.63
CA ALA A 214 -10.41 10.21 0.89
C ALA A 214 -9.54 9.81 -0.31
N SER A 215 -9.79 8.64 -0.91
CA SER A 215 -9.02 8.15 -2.06
C SER A 215 -9.31 8.92 -3.35
N ALA A 216 -10.50 9.50 -3.49
CA ALA A 216 -10.89 10.23 -4.70
C ALA A 216 -10.36 11.66 -4.74
N SER A 217 -10.25 12.31 -3.59
CA SER A 217 -9.84 13.72 -3.46
C SER A 217 -8.35 13.93 -3.16
N GLY A 218 -7.51 12.94 -3.46
CA GLY A 218 -6.08 13.04 -3.21
C GLY A 218 -5.72 13.16 -1.72
N GLY A 219 -6.49 12.56 -0.88
CA GLY A 219 -6.43 12.64 0.56
C GLY A 219 -7.64 13.36 1.15
N TRP A 220 -7.73 13.39 2.46
CA TRP A 220 -8.83 14.05 3.17
C TRP A 220 -8.57 15.56 3.27
N PRO A 221 -9.61 16.43 3.10
CA PRO A 221 -9.41 17.86 3.21
C PRO A 221 -8.70 18.25 4.51
N SER A 222 -7.62 19.01 4.40
CA SER A 222 -6.70 19.26 5.51
C SER A 222 -7.35 19.84 6.76
N LYS A 223 -8.39 20.65 6.59
CA LYS A 223 -9.14 21.27 7.70
C LYS A 223 -9.99 20.28 8.52
N LYS A 224 -10.24 19.08 7.99
CA LYS A 224 -11.11 18.05 8.58
C LYS A 224 -10.35 16.80 9.03
N ILE A 225 -9.03 16.77 8.86
CA ILE A 225 -8.19 15.59 9.22
C ILE A 225 -8.25 15.33 10.73
N GLU A 226 -8.11 16.34 11.56
CA GLU A 226 -8.13 16.14 13.02
C GLU A 226 -9.44 15.56 13.52
N ALA A 227 -10.58 16.09 13.04
CA ALA A 227 -11.90 15.58 13.42
C ALA A 227 -12.11 14.13 12.93
N LEU A 228 -11.63 13.79 11.74
CA LEU A 228 -11.66 12.40 11.25
C LEU A 228 -10.78 11.48 12.11
N CYS A 229 -9.58 11.91 12.46
CA CYS A 229 -8.68 11.14 13.31
C CYS A 229 -9.30 10.87 14.69
N GLU A 230 -9.95 11.84 15.30
CA GLU A 230 -10.67 11.64 16.57
C GLU A 230 -11.76 10.57 16.46
N VAL A 231 -12.57 10.61 15.40
CA VAL A 231 -13.64 9.62 15.18
C VAL A 231 -13.03 8.23 14.93
N LEU A 232 -12.01 8.14 14.10
CA LEU A 232 -11.29 6.88 13.83
C LEU A 232 -10.61 6.32 15.09
N LEU A 233 -10.03 7.19 15.94
CA LEU A 233 -9.53 6.86 17.26
C LEU A 233 -10.58 6.18 18.14
N ASN A 234 -11.74 6.79 18.23
CA ASN A 234 -12.83 6.26 19.05
C ASN A 234 -13.35 4.92 18.52
N ILE A 235 -13.38 4.75 17.20
CA ILE A 235 -13.75 3.49 16.56
C ILE A 235 -12.68 2.42 16.81
N SER A 236 -11.41 2.76 16.74
CA SER A 236 -10.28 1.84 16.96
C SER A 236 -10.21 1.31 18.39
N LYS A 237 -10.70 2.07 19.36
CA LYS A 237 -10.87 1.62 20.76
C LYS A 237 -12.09 0.73 20.95
N SER A 238 -12.86 0.45 19.91
CA SER A 238 -14.00 -0.44 19.97
C SER A 238 -13.53 -1.90 20.10
N THR A 239 -14.37 -2.74 20.71
CA THR A 239 -14.09 -4.17 20.85
C THR A 239 -14.33 -4.97 19.57
N ASN A 240 -14.73 -4.33 18.48
CA ASN A 240 -14.98 -4.96 17.21
C ASN A 240 -13.75 -4.82 16.29
N GLU A 241 -13.07 -5.92 16.04
CA GLU A 241 -11.85 -6.01 15.24
C GLU A 241 -12.06 -5.52 13.80
N TYR A 242 -13.19 -5.85 13.18
CA TYR A 242 -13.50 -5.40 11.81
C TYR A 242 -13.59 -3.89 11.71
N MET A 243 -14.13 -3.24 12.72
CA MET A 243 -14.26 -1.78 12.77
C MET A 243 -12.89 -1.12 12.92
N THR A 244 -12.04 -1.69 13.76
CA THR A 244 -10.69 -1.20 13.97
C THR A 244 -9.83 -1.38 12.71
N MET A 245 -9.91 -2.54 12.06
CA MET A 245 -9.23 -2.76 10.79
C MET A 245 -9.69 -1.79 9.71
N ALA A 246 -11.02 -1.57 9.58
CA ALA A 246 -11.56 -0.63 8.62
C ALA A 246 -11.12 0.82 8.90
N ALA A 247 -10.97 1.20 10.17
CA ALA A 247 -10.43 2.50 10.55
C ALA A 247 -8.94 2.64 10.16
N PHE A 248 -8.15 1.60 10.37
CA PHE A 248 -6.75 1.59 9.94
C PHE A 248 -6.59 1.65 8.42
N GLU A 249 -7.44 1.00 7.64
CA GLU A 249 -7.47 1.15 6.17
C GLU A 249 -7.73 2.60 5.74
N VAL A 250 -8.57 3.33 6.46
CA VAL A 250 -8.80 4.76 6.19
C VAL A 250 -7.55 5.58 6.48
N PHE A 251 -6.83 5.30 7.57
CA PHE A 251 -5.55 5.96 7.85
C PHE A 251 -4.52 5.71 6.75
N GLU A 252 -4.40 4.48 6.27
CA GLU A 252 -3.49 4.13 5.19
C GLU A 252 -3.75 4.96 3.93
N ILE A 253 -5.02 5.11 3.53
CA ILE A 253 -5.42 5.93 2.39
C ILE A 253 -5.14 7.42 2.61
N ILE A 254 -5.36 7.92 3.83
CA ILE A 254 -5.01 9.30 4.18
C ILE A 254 -3.52 9.54 3.98
N PHE A 255 -2.67 8.61 4.40
CA PHE A 255 -1.23 8.70 4.17
C PHE A 255 -0.85 8.65 2.69
N GLU A 256 -1.46 7.77 1.89
CA GLU A 256 -1.23 7.75 0.45
C GLU A 256 -1.53 9.09 -0.22
N GLY A 257 -2.62 9.74 0.19
CA GLY A 257 -2.99 11.06 -0.33
C GLY A 257 -2.08 12.20 0.14
N MET A 258 -1.35 12.02 1.25
CA MET A 258 -0.41 13.01 1.77
C MET A 258 0.95 13.01 1.09
N ALA A 259 1.28 12.00 0.28
CA ALA A 259 2.51 11.97 -0.50
C ALA A 259 2.62 13.15 -1.49
N ASP A 260 1.49 13.78 -1.84
CA ASP A 260 1.46 15.01 -2.61
C ASP A 260 1.71 16.23 -1.70
N GLN A 261 2.60 17.12 -2.10
CA GLN A 261 3.21 18.21 -1.32
C GLN A 261 2.24 19.17 -0.59
N VAL A 262 0.96 19.18 -0.90
CA VAL A 262 -0.02 20.14 -0.35
C VAL A 262 -0.44 19.80 1.09
N SER A 263 -0.28 18.54 1.52
CA SER A 263 -0.76 18.05 2.82
C SER A 263 0.36 17.77 3.83
N SER A 264 1.62 18.03 3.49
CA SER A 264 2.81 17.66 4.27
C SER A 264 2.85 18.24 5.68
N SER A 265 2.32 19.46 5.88
CA SER A 265 2.36 20.14 7.19
C SER A 265 1.58 19.44 8.30
N LYS A 266 0.71 18.50 7.97
CA LYS A 266 -0.13 17.75 8.93
C LYS A 266 0.36 16.35 9.23
N LEU A 267 1.30 15.86 8.46
CA LEU A 267 1.85 14.52 8.62
C LEU A 267 2.46 14.28 10.02
N PRO A 268 3.24 15.21 10.61
CA PRO A 268 3.79 15.02 11.96
C PRO A 268 2.69 14.82 13.01
N ARG A 269 1.63 15.61 12.95
CA ARG A 269 0.51 15.49 13.90
C ARG A 269 -0.25 14.18 13.74
N LEU A 270 -0.43 13.72 12.49
CA LEU A 270 -1.10 12.46 12.22
C LEU A 270 -0.28 11.26 12.71
N LEU A 271 1.04 11.28 12.53
CA LEU A 271 1.94 10.27 13.05
C LEU A 271 1.95 10.23 14.59
N GLU A 272 1.91 11.39 15.23
CA GLU A 272 1.78 11.49 16.68
C GLU A 272 0.48 10.84 17.18
N VAL A 273 -0.64 11.17 16.56
CA VAL A 273 -1.95 10.57 16.87
C VAL A 273 -1.94 9.06 16.70
N ILE A 274 -1.35 8.54 15.63
CA ILE A 274 -1.25 7.09 15.42
C ILE A 274 -0.33 6.43 16.46
N SER A 275 0.74 7.10 16.86
CA SER A 275 1.62 6.60 17.92
C SER A 275 0.89 6.50 19.27
N GLU A 276 -0.01 7.44 19.58
CA GLU A 276 -0.87 7.39 20.77
C GLU A 276 -1.87 6.23 20.75
N LEU A 277 -2.23 5.75 19.54
CA LEU A 277 -3.17 4.64 19.32
C LEU A 277 -2.56 3.25 19.53
N ARG A 278 -1.34 3.16 19.96
CA ARG A 278 -0.64 1.90 20.11
C ARG A 278 -1.46 0.88 20.90
N PRO A 279 -1.79 -0.29 20.30
CA PRO A 279 -2.45 -1.39 21.01
C PRO A 279 -1.54 -1.99 22.09
N SER A 280 -2.10 -2.86 22.92
CA SER A 280 -1.29 -3.61 23.90
C SER A 280 -0.28 -4.53 23.19
N GLN A 281 0.86 -4.79 23.83
CA GLN A 281 1.97 -5.56 23.22
C GLN A 281 1.60 -6.99 22.80
N ASN A 282 0.53 -7.55 23.38
CA ASN A 282 0.08 -8.91 23.12
C ASN A 282 -1.20 -8.98 22.29
N ASP A 283 -1.68 -7.84 21.78
CA ASP A 283 -2.89 -7.80 20.96
C ASP A 283 -2.56 -8.28 19.54
N SER A 284 -2.74 -9.56 19.31
CA SER A 284 -2.45 -10.20 18.02
C SER A 284 -3.41 -9.79 16.90
N GLN A 285 -4.49 -9.11 17.20
CA GLN A 285 -5.48 -8.65 16.23
C GLN A 285 -5.24 -7.21 15.80
N LEU A 286 -4.98 -6.32 16.73
CA LEU A 286 -4.85 -4.90 16.45
C LEU A 286 -3.42 -4.45 16.21
N LEU A 287 -2.44 -5.13 16.76
CA LEU A 287 -1.04 -4.72 16.65
C LEU A 287 -0.50 -4.84 15.21
N PRO A 288 -0.73 -5.95 14.46
CA PRO A 288 -0.28 -6.04 13.08
C PRO A 288 -0.80 -4.93 12.17
N PRO A 289 -2.11 -4.63 12.10
CA PRO A 289 -2.61 -3.52 11.29
C PRO A 289 -2.13 -2.15 11.77
N TRP A 290 -1.95 -1.94 13.07
CA TRP A 290 -1.35 -0.70 13.59
C TRP A 290 0.11 -0.53 13.12
N ILE A 291 0.92 -1.59 13.16
CA ILE A 291 2.30 -1.58 12.65
C ILE A 291 2.32 -1.26 11.16
N ALA A 292 1.40 -1.83 10.37
CA ALA A 292 1.30 -1.57 8.93
C ALA A 292 0.99 -0.09 8.64
N VAL A 293 0.06 0.51 9.37
CA VAL A 293 -0.28 1.94 9.26
C VAL A 293 0.92 2.82 9.64
N LEU A 294 1.61 2.50 10.73
CA LEU A 294 2.80 3.23 11.16
C LEU A 294 3.92 3.15 10.11
N SER A 295 4.16 1.96 9.58
CA SER A 295 5.12 1.73 8.50
C SER A 295 4.81 2.62 7.29
N ARG A 296 3.57 2.61 6.83
CA ARG A 296 3.14 3.43 5.69
C ARG A 296 3.28 4.92 5.96
N GLY A 297 2.94 5.36 7.16
CA GLY A 297 3.09 6.76 7.57
C GLY A 297 4.53 7.26 7.51
N TYR A 298 5.48 6.45 7.98
CA TYR A 298 6.91 6.80 7.92
C TYR A 298 7.52 6.63 6.53
N ASP A 299 7.01 5.73 5.69
CA ASP A 299 7.40 5.69 4.27
C ASP A 299 7.05 7.02 3.57
N VAL A 300 5.88 7.57 3.84
CA VAL A 300 5.48 8.89 3.32
C VAL A 300 6.31 10.02 3.94
N ALA A 301 6.55 9.97 5.25
CA ALA A 301 7.40 10.95 5.92
C ALA A 301 8.81 10.98 5.34
N ALA A 302 9.37 9.82 5.01
CA ALA A 302 10.70 9.72 4.38
C ALA A 302 10.76 10.34 2.98
N GLN A 303 9.64 10.34 2.23
CA GLN A 303 9.56 11.00 0.93
C GLN A 303 9.49 12.53 1.05
N ILE A 304 8.84 13.04 2.09
CA ILE A 304 8.60 14.47 2.30
C ILE A 304 9.76 15.12 3.07
N GLU A 305 10.20 14.50 4.17
CA GLU A 305 11.21 14.98 5.10
C GLU A 305 12.22 13.86 5.40
N PRO A 306 13.07 13.49 4.42
CA PRO A 306 13.94 12.32 4.54
C PRO A 306 14.95 12.44 5.70
N GLU A 307 15.54 13.61 5.92
CA GLU A 307 16.53 13.80 6.96
C GLU A 307 15.93 13.75 8.37
N GLU A 308 14.78 14.38 8.57
CA GLU A 308 14.08 14.36 9.86
C GLU A 308 13.57 12.96 10.20
N THR A 309 13.07 12.23 9.20
CA THR A 309 12.64 10.85 9.35
C THR A 309 13.79 9.93 9.71
N PHE A 310 14.95 10.11 9.06
CA PHE A 310 16.17 9.36 9.38
C PHE A 310 16.66 9.61 10.82
N GLN A 311 16.57 10.84 11.32
CA GLN A 311 16.91 11.15 12.70
C GLN A 311 16.04 10.41 13.73
N LYS A 312 14.78 10.17 13.41
CA LYS A 312 13.83 9.42 14.25
C LYS A 312 13.98 7.90 14.12
N LEU A 313 14.67 7.43 13.10
CA LEU A 313 14.76 6.01 12.75
C LEU A 313 15.27 5.11 13.90
N PRO A 314 16.28 5.45 14.70
CA PRO A 314 16.71 4.60 15.81
C PRO A 314 15.64 4.36 16.87
N GLU A 315 14.84 5.36 17.20
CA GLU A 315 13.75 5.24 18.17
C GLU A 315 12.63 4.35 17.61
N LEU A 316 12.27 4.57 16.36
CA LEU A 316 11.27 3.75 15.65
C LEU A 316 11.74 2.31 15.51
N PHE A 317 13.00 2.11 15.15
CA PHE A 317 13.59 0.80 15.02
C PHE A 317 13.54 0.04 16.36
N ASN A 318 13.91 0.68 17.46
CA ASN A 318 13.85 0.08 18.79
C ASN A 318 12.41 -0.22 19.23
N LEU A 319 11.46 0.65 18.92
CA LEU A 319 10.05 0.43 19.22
C LEU A 319 9.52 -0.82 18.54
N ILE A 320 9.71 -0.93 17.24
CA ILE A 320 9.18 -2.04 16.44
C ILE A 320 9.96 -3.33 16.70
N SER A 321 11.28 -3.27 16.87
CA SER A 321 12.08 -4.46 17.18
C SER A 321 11.70 -5.11 18.51
N GLY A 322 11.16 -4.36 19.46
CA GLY A 322 10.59 -4.91 20.69
C GLY A 322 9.48 -5.94 20.44
N PHE A 323 8.72 -5.80 19.37
CA PHE A 323 7.65 -6.74 19.00
C PHE A 323 8.16 -8.06 18.41
N LEU A 324 9.42 -8.14 17.98
CA LEU A 324 10.04 -9.40 17.56
C LEU A 324 10.20 -10.40 18.69
N ALA A 325 10.11 -9.97 19.95
CA ALA A 325 10.08 -10.86 21.11
C ALA A 325 8.67 -11.41 21.42
N SER A 326 7.65 -11.07 20.64
CA SER A 326 6.29 -11.55 20.83
C SER A 326 6.17 -13.05 20.62
N SER A 327 5.29 -13.70 21.39
CA SER A 327 4.91 -15.10 21.18
C SER A 327 4.07 -15.30 19.90
N SER A 328 3.38 -14.25 19.44
CA SER A 328 2.56 -14.29 18.22
C SER A 328 3.42 -14.18 16.96
N HIS A 329 3.32 -15.19 16.09
CA HIS A 329 4.01 -15.19 14.80
C HIS A 329 3.57 -14.02 13.91
N ASN A 330 2.28 -13.70 13.88
CA ASN A 330 1.75 -12.57 13.07
C ASN A 330 2.35 -11.23 13.51
N ILE A 331 2.50 -11.01 14.80
CA ILE A 331 3.14 -9.78 15.32
C ILE A 331 4.61 -9.74 14.90
N ARG A 332 5.35 -10.85 15.01
CA ARG A 332 6.76 -10.91 14.62
C ARG A 332 6.94 -10.62 13.12
N VAL A 333 6.11 -11.24 12.26
CA VAL A 333 6.13 -11.01 10.82
C VAL A 333 5.85 -9.54 10.49
N SER A 334 4.79 -8.96 11.05
CA SER A 334 4.45 -7.54 10.82
C SER A 334 5.56 -6.60 11.29
N ALA A 335 6.18 -6.88 12.43
CA ALA A 335 7.31 -6.10 12.93
C ALA A 335 8.53 -6.21 12.00
N SER A 336 8.83 -7.42 11.51
CA SER A 336 9.90 -7.64 10.55
C SER A 336 9.67 -6.89 9.24
N GLU A 337 8.48 -6.97 8.67
CA GLU A 337 8.11 -6.26 7.44
C GLU A 337 8.22 -4.73 7.61
N CYS A 338 7.80 -4.20 8.75
CA CYS A 338 7.93 -2.77 9.07
C CYS A 338 9.40 -2.34 9.15
N LEU A 339 10.24 -3.11 9.83
CA LEU A 339 11.69 -2.82 9.93
C LEU A 339 12.39 -2.91 8.57
N VAL A 340 12.00 -3.90 7.74
CA VAL A 340 12.47 -4.01 6.35
C VAL A 340 12.08 -2.77 5.54
N SER A 341 10.83 -2.31 5.66
CA SER A 341 10.35 -1.09 5.01
C SER A 341 11.11 0.14 5.48
N PHE A 342 11.37 0.27 6.77
CA PHE A 342 12.17 1.37 7.31
C PHE A 342 13.58 1.42 6.72
N MET A 343 14.24 0.28 6.62
CA MET A 343 15.58 0.22 6.04
C MET A 343 15.59 0.50 4.54
N ALA A 344 14.53 0.12 3.82
CA ALA A 344 14.41 0.37 2.39
C ALA A 344 14.07 1.83 2.06
N ASN A 345 13.26 2.50 2.88
CA ASN A 345 12.66 3.78 2.54
C ASN A 345 13.14 4.96 3.41
N CYS A 346 13.57 4.71 4.66
CA CYS A 346 13.91 5.76 5.61
C CYS A 346 15.42 6.06 5.74
N VAL A 347 16.26 5.43 4.94
CA VAL A 347 17.69 5.74 4.82
C VAL A 347 17.92 6.52 3.53
N PRO A 348 18.12 7.84 3.58
CA PRO A 348 18.29 8.65 2.38
C PRO A 348 19.65 8.43 1.73
N ASP A 349 19.74 8.60 0.41
CA ASP A 349 20.98 8.46 -0.34
C ASP A 349 22.06 9.46 0.11
N SER A 350 21.68 10.63 0.62
CA SER A 350 22.60 11.64 1.18
C SER A 350 23.44 11.08 2.33
N VAL A 351 22.83 10.26 3.20
CA VAL A 351 23.53 9.59 4.32
C VAL A 351 24.53 8.54 3.83
N LEU A 352 24.28 7.93 2.69
CA LEU A 352 25.18 6.94 2.10
C LEU A 352 26.37 7.60 1.38
N LEU A 353 26.12 8.71 0.70
CA LEU A 353 27.13 9.39 -0.12
C LEU A 353 28.03 10.29 0.73
N GLU A 354 27.47 11.15 1.54
CA GLU A 354 28.17 12.16 2.33
C GLU A 354 27.59 12.27 3.75
N PRO A 355 27.77 11.25 4.63
CA PRO A 355 27.21 11.29 5.97
C PRO A 355 27.86 12.38 6.82
N SER A 356 27.00 13.07 7.57
CA SER A 356 27.46 13.94 8.65
C SER A 356 27.92 13.12 9.87
N ILE A 357 28.61 13.76 10.82
CA ILE A 357 28.95 13.11 12.09
C ILE A 357 27.70 12.64 12.86
N PHE A 358 26.58 13.34 12.70
CA PHE A 358 25.31 12.95 13.32
C PHE A 358 24.72 11.73 12.64
N ASP A 359 24.80 11.64 11.32
CA ASP A 359 24.32 10.48 10.56
C ASP A 359 25.11 9.23 10.92
N GLU A 360 26.42 9.32 11.06
CA GLU A 360 27.26 8.20 11.49
C GLU A 360 26.86 7.70 12.87
N LYS A 361 26.55 8.58 13.82
CA LYS A 361 26.04 8.18 15.15
C LYS A 361 24.68 7.49 15.07
N ILE A 362 23.83 7.89 14.14
CA ILE A 362 22.52 7.22 13.90
C ILE A 362 22.77 5.83 13.36
N LEU A 363 23.64 5.67 12.37
CA LEU A 363 24.01 4.37 11.82
C LEU A 363 24.62 3.44 12.88
N GLU A 364 25.47 3.95 13.76
CA GLU A 364 26.02 3.18 14.89
C GLU A 364 24.92 2.71 15.86
N LYS A 365 23.92 3.56 16.14
CA LYS A 365 22.77 3.18 16.98
C LYS A 365 21.94 2.07 16.33
N LEU A 366 21.72 2.15 15.01
CA LEU A 366 21.02 1.11 14.26
C LEU A 366 21.81 -0.21 14.26
N ALA A 367 23.13 -0.15 14.09
CA ALA A 367 23.99 -1.34 14.17
C ALA A 367 23.95 -1.99 15.56
N LYS A 368 23.95 -1.19 16.62
CA LYS A 368 23.83 -1.68 17.99
C LYS A 368 22.46 -2.36 18.23
N ALA A 369 21.38 -1.75 17.73
CA ALA A 369 20.05 -2.35 17.81
C ALA A 369 19.99 -3.68 17.03
N ALA A 370 20.62 -3.76 15.86
CA ALA A 370 20.74 -5.00 15.08
C ALA A 370 21.46 -6.10 15.87
N MET A 371 22.55 -5.78 16.52
CA MET A 371 23.29 -6.75 17.35
C MET A 371 22.46 -7.25 18.52
N GLU A 372 21.65 -6.40 19.13
CA GLU A 372 20.73 -6.82 20.20
C GLU A 372 19.70 -7.84 19.70
N LEU A 373 19.23 -7.71 18.46
CA LEU A 373 18.30 -8.66 17.82
C LEU A 373 18.90 -10.05 17.60
N LEU A 374 20.22 -10.18 17.57
CA LEU A 374 20.92 -11.48 17.48
C LEU A 374 21.14 -12.13 18.84
N SER A 375 20.68 -11.51 19.92
CA SER A 375 20.75 -12.07 21.27
C SER A 375 19.77 -13.23 21.48
N VAL A 376 19.99 -14.00 22.53
CA VAL A 376 19.14 -15.16 22.92
C VAL A 376 17.68 -14.75 23.14
N LYS A 377 17.43 -13.52 23.57
CA LYS A 377 16.08 -12.97 23.76
C LYS A 377 15.19 -13.11 22.51
N TYR A 378 15.77 -13.00 21.33
CA TYR A 378 15.07 -13.05 20.04
C TYR A 378 15.25 -14.38 19.29
N GLN A 379 15.72 -15.43 19.98
CA GLN A 379 16.01 -16.70 19.34
C GLN A 379 14.81 -17.31 18.59
N ALA A 380 13.60 -17.16 19.13
CA ALA A 380 12.38 -17.64 18.48
C ALA A 380 12.01 -16.86 17.20
N ALA A 381 12.58 -15.67 17.03
CA ALA A 381 12.34 -14.77 15.91
C ALA A 381 13.56 -14.60 14.99
N TRP A 382 14.52 -15.52 15.01
CA TRP A 382 15.74 -15.33 14.21
C TRP A 382 15.48 -15.29 12.71
N MET A 383 14.46 -15.98 12.22
CA MET A 383 14.12 -15.92 10.78
C MET A 383 13.64 -14.53 10.40
N GLU A 384 12.75 -13.94 11.19
CA GLU A 384 12.28 -12.56 11.02
C GLU A 384 13.41 -11.55 11.22
N THR A 385 14.28 -11.79 12.21
CA THR A 385 15.48 -10.97 12.46
C THR A 385 16.45 -11.01 11.27
N PHE A 386 16.66 -12.16 10.68
CA PHE A 386 17.52 -12.28 9.50
C PHE A 386 16.98 -11.49 8.30
N ASN A 387 15.66 -11.48 8.09
CA ASN A 387 15.06 -10.61 7.06
C ASN A 387 15.40 -9.13 7.29
N VAL A 388 15.37 -8.69 8.55
CA VAL A 388 15.75 -7.31 8.92
C VAL A 388 17.23 -7.06 8.66
N MET A 389 18.10 -8.00 9.05
CA MET A 389 19.56 -7.89 8.77
C MET A 389 19.83 -7.81 7.26
N GLY A 390 19.15 -8.64 6.47
CA GLY A 390 19.22 -8.59 5.02
C GLY A 390 18.85 -7.23 4.45
N ALA A 391 17.77 -6.65 4.93
CA ALA A 391 17.33 -5.30 4.55
C ALA A 391 18.34 -4.21 4.97
N MET A 392 19.01 -4.38 6.10
CA MET A 392 20.07 -3.47 6.54
C MET A 392 21.27 -3.49 5.58
N PHE A 393 21.71 -4.67 5.14
CA PHE A 393 22.78 -4.76 4.12
C PHE A 393 22.34 -4.15 2.80
N ASP A 394 21.13 -4.43 2.34
CA ASP A 394 20.58 -3.89 1.09
C ASP A 394 20.43 -2.35 1.16
N GLY A 395 20.00 -1.81 2.31
CA GLY A 395 19.80 -0.37 2.52
C GLY A 395 21.08 0.41 2.75
N LEU A 396 22.03 -0.13 3.53
CA LEU A 396 23.28 0.54 3.86
C LEU A 396 24.37 0.36 2.79
N ARG A 397 24.24 -0.66 1.93
CA ARG A 397 25.19 -0.92 0.84
C ARG A 397 26.64 -0.95 1.34
N TRP A 398 27.56 -0.22 0.71
CA TRP A 398 28.98 -0.17 1.10
C TRP A 398 29.21 0.42 2.51
N ARG A 399 28.26 1.21 3.04
CA ARG A 399 28.35 1.73 4.43
C ARG A 399 28.16 0.65 5.49
N ALA A 400 27.71 -0.53 5.11
CA ALA A 400 27.69 -1.68 6.01
C ALA A 400 29.10 -2.05 6.52
N ASP A 401 30.17 -1.71 5.77
CA ASP A 401 31.56 -1.79 6.25
C ASP A 401 32.01 -0.39 6.74
N PRO A 402 32.40 -0.19 7.99
CA PRO A 402 32.57 -1.19 9.07
C PRO A 402 31.35 -1.40 9.97
N ILE A 403 30.23 -0.75 9.72
CA ILE A 403 29.10 -0.61 10.65
C ILE A 403 28.50 -1.97 11.07
N LEU A 404 28.35 -2.90 10.13
CA LEU A 404 27.71 -4.22 10.35
C LEU A 404 28.73 -5.37 10.43
N ILE A 405 29.98 -5.11 10.68
CA ILE A 405 31.05 -6.16 10.81
C ILE A 405 30.68 -7.17 11.90
N ASP A 406 30.24 -6.72 13.07
CA ASP A 406 29.87 -7.59 14.19
C ASP A 406 28.65 -8.46 13.86
N VAL A 407 27.73 -7.95 13.05
CA VAL A 407 26.56 -8.72 12.55
C VAL A 407 27.06 -9.87 11.66
N VAL A 408 27.94 -9.60 10.71
CA VAL A 408 28.54 -10.63 9.83
C VAL A 408 29.25 -11.69 10.65
N LYS A 409 30.07 -11.28 11.62
CA LYS A 409 30.79 -12.20 12.51
C LYS A 409 29.83 -13.12 13.27
N THR A 410 28.82 -12.53 13.91
CA THR A 410 27.85 -13.27 14.73
C THR A 410 27.04 -14.26 13.90
N ILE A 411 26.57 -13.85 12.72
CA ILE A 411 25.81 -14.73 11.81
C ILE A 411 26.72 -15.85 11.29
N GLY A 412 27.98 -15.55 10.99
CA GLY A 412 28.97 -16.56 10.57
C GLY A 412 29.26 -17.61 11.65
N GLU A 413 29.33 -17.18 12.91
CA GLU A 413 29.49 -18.07 14.08
C GLU A 413 28.25 -18.94 14.30
N LEU A 414 27.04 -18.36 14.21
CA LEU A 414 25.78 -19.11 14.27
C LEU A 414 25.71 -20.16 13.16
N ARG A 415 26.08 -19.78 11.94
CA ARG A 415 26.11 -20.69 10.78
C ARG A 415 27.08 -21.84 10.98
N GLY A 416 28.19 -21.60 11.64
CA GLY A 416 29.20 -22.62 11.98
C GLY A 416 28.76 -23.63 13.05
N ASN A 417 27.72 -23.33 13.80
CA ASN A 417 27.20 -24.22 14.83
C ASN A 417 26.40 -25.36 14.18
N GLU A 418 26.76 -26.61 14.50
CA GLU A 418 26.11 -27.80 13.93
C GLU A 418 24.64 -27.90 14.28
N SER A 419 24.22 -27.45 15.46
CA SER A 419 22.85 -27.48 15.95
C SER A 419 21.96 -26.36 15.36
N PHE A 420 22.54 -25.39 14.65
CA PHE A 420 21.79 -24.29 14.09
C PHE A 420 21.01 -24.73 12.85
N THR A 421 19.69 -24.56 12.88
CA THR A 421 18.78 -25.02 11.80
C THR A 421 18.63 -24.02 10.66
N GLY A 422 18.87 -22.72 10.89
CA GLY A 422 18.74 -21.63 9.91
C GLY A 422 19.95 -21.42 9.01
N LYS A 423 20.65 -22.49 8.62
CA LYS A 423 21.90 -22.39 7.83
C LYS A 423 21.69 -21.78 6.45
N LYS A 424 20.55 -22.06 5.83
CA LYS A 424 20.20 -21.52 4.50
C LYS A 424 19.98 -20.00 4.58
N GLU A 425 19.22 -19.59 5.55
CA GLU A 425 18.89 -18.17 5.81
C GLU A 425 20.15 -17.39 6.20
N ALA A 426 21.01 -17.98 7.03
CA ALA A 426 22.32 -17.38 7.34
C ALA A 426 23.20 -17.21 6.11
N ASN A 427 23.21 -18.19 5.21
CA ASN A 427 23.93 -18.09 3.94
C ASN A 427 23.40 -16.94 3.07
N GLU A 428 22.09 -16.75 3.03
CA GLU A 428 21.45 -15.62 2.32
C GLU A 428 21.92 -14.26 2.87
N ILE A 429 21.94 -14.10 4.18
CA ILE A 429 22.36 -12.85 4.80
C ILE A 429 23.85 -12.59 4.59
N ILE A 430 24.69 -13.60 4.71
CA ILE A 430 26.11 -13.48 4.40
C ILE A 430 26.32 -13.16 2.91
N GLY A 431 25.50 -13.72 2.03
CA GLY A 431 25.50 -13.35 0.61
C GLY A 431 25.17 -11.87 0.39
N LYS A 432 24.13 -11.35 1.05
CA LYS A 432 23.81 -9.93 1.02
C LYS A 432 24.94 -9.05 1.59
N ALA A 433 25.59 -9.50 2.65
CA ALA A 433 26.78 -8.83 3.19
C ALA A 433 27.94 -8.79 2.16
N ILE A 434 28.19 -9.90 1.45
CA ILE A 434 29.20 -9.95 0.37
C ILE A 434 28.86 -8.94 -0.73
N ARG A 435 27.61 -8.85 -1.14
CA ARG A 435 27.15 -7.90 -2.15
C ARG A 435 27.29 -6.45 -1.68
N ALA A 436 26.97 -6.17 -0.42
CA ALA A 436 27.00 -4.82 0.15
C ALA A 436 28.42 -4.33 0.47
N MET A 437 29.20 -5.14 1.19
CA MET A 437 30.52 -4.79 1.74
C MET A 437 31.69 -5.19 0.82
N GLY A 438 31.43 -6.07 -0.14
CA GLY A 438 32.45 -6.73 -0.94
C GLY A 438 33.00 -8.02 -0.30
N PRO A 439 33.48 -8.98 -1.13
CA PRO A 439 34.00 -10.24 -0.66
C PRO A 439 35.26 -10.08 0.19
N GLU A 440 36.08 -9.09 -0.07
CA GLU A 440 37.32 -8.81 0.68
C GLU A 440 37.01 -8.51 2.14
N SER A 441 36.06 -7.63 2.42
CA SER A 441 35.65 -7.25 3.78
C SER A 441 35.07 -8.44 4.53
N VAL A 442 34.20 -9.22 3.88
CA VAL A 442 33.58 -10.39 4.51
C VAL A 442 34.60 -11.50 4.79
N LEU A 443 35.51 -11.79 3.85
CA LEU A 443 36.55 -12.81 4.04
C LEU A 443 37.63 -12.42 5.06
N ARG A 444 37.83 -11.14 5.28
CA ARG A 444 38.68 -10.65 6.39
C ARG A 444 38.08 -11.02 7.75
N ILE A 445 36.76 -11.00 7.88
CA ILE A 445 36.03 -11.35 9.11
C ILE A 445 35.83 -12.86 9.22
N LEU A 446 35.45 -13.50 8.14
CA LEU A 446 35.15 -14.94 8.01
C LEU A 446 36.08 -15.61 6.98
N PRO A 447 37.38 -15.78 7.29
CA PRO A 447 38.31 -16.40 6.34
C PRO A 447 37.91 -17.84 6.02
N LEU A 448 38.17 -18.29 4.80
CA LEU A 448 37.80 -19.63 4.33
C LEU A 448 38.47 -20.75 5.12
N ASN A 449 39.71 -20.54 5.59
CA ASN A 449 40.51 -21.52 6.34
C ASN A 449 40.66 -22.89 5.63
N LEU A 450 40.74 -22.91 4.29
CA LEU A 450 40.79 -24.13 3.50
C LEU A 450 42.23 -24.49 3.07
N ALA A 451 43.01 -23.50 2.67
CA ALA A 451 44.39 -23.73 2.20
C ALA A 451 45.34 -24.13 3.34
N LYS A 452 45.23 -23.43 4.47
CA LYS A 452 46.05 -23.68 5.67
C LYS A 452 45.11 -23.66 6.89
N PRO A 453 44.49 -24.79 7.24
CA PRO A 453 43.59 -24.85 8.40
C PRO A 453 44.34 -24.43 9.67
N LYS A 454 43.79 -23.47 10.38
CA LYS A 454 44.29 -23.08 11.72
C LYS A 454 43.68 -24.02 12.76
N ALA A 455 44.49 -24.47 13.72
CA ALA A 455 43.99 -25.30 14.82
C ALA A 455 42.84 -24.63 15.56
N GLY A 456 41.73 -25.33 15.73
CA GLY A 456 40.55 -24.82 16.40
C GLY A 456 39.61 -23.90 15.57
N GLN A 457 39.90 -23.67 14.29
CA GLN A 457 39.07 -22.95 13.36
C GLN A 457 38.59 -23.86 12.22
N PRO A 458 37.28 -24.11 12.08
CA PRO A 458 36.77 -24.96 11.01
C PRO A 458 36.93 -24.27 9.65
N GLY A 459 37.15 -25.10 8.61
CA GLY A 459 37.09 -24.63 7.22
C GLY A 459 35.67 -24.22 6.83
N ARG A 460 35.56 -23.14 6.04
CA ARG A 460 34.29 -22.60 5.61
C ARG A 460 34.01 -22.85 4.12
N ALA A 461 34.12 -24.09 3.69
CA ALA A 461 33.82 -24.48 2.31
C ALA A 461 32.38 -24.10 1.87
N TRP A 462 31.46 -24.01 2.81
CA TRP A 462 30.10 -23.59 2.57
C TRP A 462 29.98 -22.14 2.03
N MET A 463 31.01 -21.31 2.21
CA MET A 463 31.01 -19.94 1.66
C MET A 463 31.27 -19.89 0.16
N LEU A 464 31.88 -20.91 -0.43
CA LEU A 464 32.21 -20.93 -1.86
C LEU A 464 30.97 -20.81 -2.76
N PRO A 465 29.88 -21.59 -2.53
CA PRO A 465 28.62 -21.36 -3.25
C PRO A 465 27.99 -20.01 -3.00
N VAL A 466 28.07 -19.48 -1.78
CA VAL A 466 27.53 -18.16 -1.43
C VAL A 466 28.30 -17.06 -2.19
N LEU A 467 29.61 -17.13 -2.21
CA LEU A 467 30.46 -16.21 -2.99
C LEU A 467 30.12 -16.28 -4.48
N ARG A 468 29.96 -17.50 -5.04
CA ARG A 468 29.55 -17.66 -6.44
C ARG A 468 28.26 -16.91 -6.77
N ASP A 469 27.28 -16.99 -5.89
CA ASP A 469 25.93 -16.47 -6.15
C ASP A 469 25.80 -14.96 -5.87
N TYR A 470 26.67 -14.37 -5.07
CA TYR A 470 26.54 -12.99 -4.60
C TYR A 470 27.67 -12.04 -4.95
N VAL A 471 28.84 -12.51 -5.39
CA VAL A 471 29.96 -11.63 -5.76
C VAL A 471 29.64 -10.87 -7.05
N SER A 472 29.79 -9.56 -7.02
CA SER A 472 29.76 -8.66 -8.17
C SER A 472 30.43 -7.34 -7.79
N ASN A 473 30.73 -6.50 -8.76
CA ASN A 473 31.25 -5.14 -8.55
C ASN A 473 32.43 -5.09 -7.54
N THR A 474 33.48 -5.84 -7.82
CA THR A 474 34.65 -5.98 -6.94
C THR A 474 35.93 -6.08 -7.76
N SER A 475 37.10 -6.02 -7.07
CA SER A 475 38.40 -6.05 -7.71
C SER A 475 38.80 -7.46 -8.16
N LEU A 476 39.23 -7.62 -9.41
CA LEU A 476 39.84 -8.84 -9.94
C LEU A 476 41.15 -9.17 -9.20
N GLN A 477 41.87 -8.18 -8.72
CA GLN A 477 43.07 -8.37 -7.93
C GLN A 477 42.80 -9.19 -6.66
N HIS A 478 41.63 -9.00 -6.03
CA HIS A 478 41.25 -9.81 -4.88
C HIS A 478 41.07 -11.29 -5.24
N PHE A 479 40.45 -11.61 -6.38
CA PHE A 479 40.39 -13.00 -6.84
C PHE A 479 41.78 -13.63 -7.03
N ARG A 480 42.68 -12.87 -7.64
CA ARG A 480 44.06 -13.32 -7.89
C ARG A 480 44.81 -13.58 -6.58
N THR A 481 44.62 -12.76 -5.55
CA THR A 481 45.37 -12.88 -4.28
C THR A 481 44.77 -13.89 -3.32
N GLU A 482 43.48 -14.11 -3.33
CA GLU A 482 42.77 -14.98 -2.38
C GLU A 482 42.46 -16.36 -2.96
N PHE A 483 41.90 -16.44 -4.17
CA PHE A 483 41.33 -17.66 -4.71
C PHE A 483 42.30 -18.45 -5.60
N VAL A 484 43.16 -17.77 -6.35
CA VAL A 484 44.16 -18.48 -7.17
C VAL A 484 45.10 -19.31 -6.30
N PRO A 485 45.71 -18.79 -5.22
CA PRO A 485 46.55 -19.59 -4.33
C PRO A 485 45.80 -20.74 -3.65
N LEU A 486 44.51 -20.54 -3.29
CA LEU A 486 43.69 -21.63 -2.76
C LEU A 486 43.53 -22.75 -3.77
N SER A 487 43.22 -22.42 -5.01
CA SER A 487 43.09 -23.38 -6.11
C SER A 487 44.40 -24.14 -6.37
N GLU A 488 45.51 -23.44 -6.39
CA GLU A 488 46.84 -24.04 -6.59
C GLU A 488 47.20 -25.04 -5.48
N VAL A 489 46.96 -24.69 -4.21
CA VAL A 489 47.21 -25.59 -3.06
C VAL A 489 46.33 -26.83 -3.14
N MET A 490 45.06 -26.69 -3.45
CA MET A 490 44.14 -27.84 -3.57
C MET A 490 44.47 -28.71 -4.76
N PHE A 491 44.80 -28.13 -5.90
CA PHE A 491 45.17 -28.84 -7.10
C PHE A 491 46.50 -29.60 -6.94
N ALA A 492 47.47 -29.00 -6.25
CA ALA A 492 48.71 -29.69 -5.91
C ALA A 492 48.49 -30.94 -5.06
N LYS A 493 47.55 -30.91 -4.11
CA LYS A 493 47.17 -32.10 -3.32
C LYS A 493 46.55 -33.20 -4.17
N VAL A 494 45.71 -32.82 -5.14
CA VAL A 494 45.11 -33.77 -6.10
C VAL A 494 46.20 -34.42 -6.98
N LEU A 495 47.13 -33.63 -7.50
CA LEU A 495 48.23 -34.14 -8.32
C LEU A 495 49.16 -35.06 -7.53
N ALA A 496 49.47 -34.74 -6.28
CA ALA A 496 50.32 -35.56 -5.41
C ALA A 496 49.72 -36.95 -5.12
N HIS A 497 48.41 -37.11 -5.21
CA HIS A 497 47.75 -38.40 -5.04
C HIS A 497 47.97 -39.37 -6.22
N GLY A 498 48.25 -38.84 -7.42
CA GLY A 498 48.50 -39.61 -8.61
C GLY A 498 47.25 -40.33 -9.16
N GLU A 499 47.50 -41.46 -9.87
CA GLU A 499 46.45 -42.26 -10.54
C GLU A 499 45.78 -43.30 -9.63
N SER A 500 46.06 -43.31 -8.32
CA SER A 500 45.42 -44.21 -7.36
C SER A 500 43.93 -43.93 -7.22
N GLU A 501 43.20 -44.90 -6.68
CA GLU A 501 41.77 -44.77 -6.42
C GLU A 501 41.48 -43.55 -5.55
N LYS A 502 40.59 -42.67 -6.04
CA LYS A 502 40.30 -41.37 -5.37
C LYS A 502 39.60 -41.57 -4.05
N THR A 503 40.24 -41.15 -2.97
CA THR A 503 39.63 -41.09 -1.64
C THR A 503 38.58 -39.98 -1.57
N MET A 504 37.74 -40.00 -0.53
CA MET A 504 36.75 -38.93 -0.27
C MET A 504 37.45 -37.57 -0.14
N GLU A 505 38.60 -37.52 0.48
CA GLU A 505 39.39 -36.32 0.68
C GLU A 505 39.86 -35.70 -0.66
N ILE A 506 40.33 -36.53 -1.59
CA ILE A 506 40.73 -36.08 -2.92
C ILE A 506 39.55 -35.53 -3.72
N LYS A 507 38.38 -36.17 -3.65
CA LYS A 507 37.14 -35.69 -4.25
C LYS A 507 36.74 -34.35 -3.68
N LEU A 508 36.95 -34.14 -2.37
CA LEU A 508 36.69 -32.87 -1.72
C LEU A 508 37.60 -31.75 -2.25
N PHE A 509 38.92 -32.03 -2.42
CA PHE A 509 39.86 -31.07 -2.99
C PHE A 509 39.49 -30.69 -4.42
N GLU A 510 39.13 -31.67 -5.27
CA GLU A 510 38.63 -31.40 -6.62
C GLU A 510 37.38 -30.50 -6.60
N THR A 511 36.46 -30.79 -5.70
CA THR A 511 35.23 -29.99 -5.55
C THR A 511 35.56 -28.54 -5.13
N VAL A 512 36.49 -28.32 -4.22
CA VAL A 512 36.94 -26.99 -3.80
C VAL A 512 37.56 -26.24 -4.98
N VAL A 513 38.37 -26.88 -5.82
CA VAL A 513 38.92 -26.25 -7.03
C VAL A 513 37.82 -25.81 -7.98
N GLN A 514 36.86 -26.71 -8.26
CA GLN A 514 35.75 -26.40 -9.15
C GLN A 514 34.90 -25.23 -8.61
N GLN A 515 34.55 -25.26 -7.33
CA GLN A 515 33.76 -24.18 -6.70
C GLN A 515 34.50 -22.86 -6.65
N THR A 516 35.81 -22.86 -6.44
CA THR A 516 36.67 -21.67 -6.46
C THR A 516 36.61 -20.98 -7.82
N TRP A 517 36.79 -21.74 -8.91
CA TRP A 517 36.72 -21.20 -10.27
C TRP A 517 35.29 -20.82 -10.69
N ALA A 518 34.25 -21.42 -10.09
CA ALA A 518 32.87 -21.04 -10.30
C ALA A 518 32.53 -19.65 -9.75
N ILE A 519 33.36 -19.06 -8.87
CA ILE A 519 33.22 -17.70 -8.35
C ILE A 519 33.70 -16.66 -9.37
N PHE A 520 34.66 -17.03 -10.24
CA PHE A 520 35.32 -16.09 -11.14
C PHE A 520 34.38 -15.28 -12.05
N PRO A 521 33.29 -15.83 -12.61
CA PRO A 521 32.33 -15.03 -13.37
C PRO A 521 31.76 -13.85 -12.60
N GLY A 522 31.50 -13.98 -11.27
CA GLY A 522 31.05 -12.89 -10.42
C GLY A 522 32.06 -11.75 -10.29
N TYR A 523 33.37 -12.08 -10.27
CA TYR A 523 34.43 -11.08 -10.30
C TYR A 523 34.56 -10.35 -11.63
N CYS A 524 34.08 -10.97 -12.72
CA CYS A 524 34.02 -10.34 -14.04
C CYS A 524 32.76 -9.50 -14.24
N ASP A 525 31.81 -9.55 -13.30
CA ASP A 525 30.59 -8.74 -13.33
C ASP A 525 30.87 -7.37 -12.71
N LEU A 526 30.91 -6.33 -13.54
CA LEU A 526 31.20 -4.95 -13.16
C LEU A 526 32.51 -4.81 -12.35
N PRO A 527 33.67 -5.25 -12.86
CA PRO A 527 34.93 -5.18 -12.12
C PRO A 527 35.36 -3.73 -11.85
N LEU A 528 36.00 -3.52 -10.70
CA LEU A 528 36.49 -2.19 -10.28
C LEU A 528 37.88 -1.86 -10.85
N ASP A 529 38.62 -2.85 -11.39
CA ASP A 529 39.99 -2.73 -11.94
C ASP A 529 40.14 -3.45 -13.27
#